data_d5561f83afd85cb6843737d893afc275
#
_entry.id   d5561f83afd85cb6843737d893afc275
#
_cell.length_a   1.000
_cell.length_b   1.000
_cell.length_c   1.000
_cell.angle_alpha   90.00
_cell.angle_beta   90.00
_cell.angle_gamma   90.00
#
_symmetry.space_group_name_H-M   'P 1'
#
loop_
_entity.id
_entity.type
_entity.pdbx_description
1 polymer ?
#
loop_
_entity_poly.entity_id
_entity_poly.type
_entity_poly.pdbx_seq_one_letter_code
_entity_poly.pdbx_strand_id
1 'polypeptide(L)'
;RQAKLQGYEDGFFLGGCLFDEVETDMDIYKEEIFGPVLAVMRVPDYESALKLVCDNPYGNGTAIFTRDGDAARDFTVRSNIGMVGVNVPIPVPVAYHSFGGWKRSMFGTSNTHGMDGVRFYTRIKTVTARWPSGIRQGADFSIPTLK
;
A
#
# COMPACT_ATOMS: atom_id res chain seq x y z
N ARG A 1 -11.49 -21.52 15.60
CA ARG A 1 -12.96 -21.67 15.86
C ARG A 1 -13.71 -21.09 14.68
N GLN A 2 -14.76 -21.78 14.22
CA GLN A 2 -15.64 -21.32 13.15
C GLN A 2 -16.99 -20.92 13.74
N ALA A 3 -17.51 -19.74 13.35
CA ALA A 3 -18.87 -19.35 13.67
C ALA A 3 -19.87 -20.12 12.78
N LYS A 4 -20.95 -20.58 13.38
CA LYS A 4 -22.05 -21.27 12.68
C LYS A 4 -23.31 -20.40 12.74
N LEU A 5 -24.08 -20.40 11.65
CA LEU A 5 -25.36 -19.72 11.59
C LEU A 5 -26.45 -20.72 11.84
N GLN A 6 -27.12 -20.60 13.01
CA GLN A 6 -28.20 -21.50 13.41
C GLN A 6 -29.41 -21.37 12.50
N GLY A 7 -29.97 -22.51 12.07
CA GLY A 7 -31.16 -22.56 11.20
C GLY A 7 -30.84 -22.46 9.70
N TYR A 8 -29.55 -22.42 9.33
CA TYR A 8 -29.08 -22.34 7.94
C TYR A 8 -27.96 -23.36 7.63
N GLU A 9 -28.03 -24.50 8.32
CA GLU A 9 -26.97 -25.53 8.26
C GLU A 9 -26.81 -26.13 6.85
N ASP A 10 -27.89 -26.18 6.06
CA ASP A 10 -27.88 -26.68 4.67
C ASP A 10 -27.62 -25.60 3.61
N GLY A 11 -27.36 -24.36 4.03
CA GLY A 11 -27.08 -23.24 3.14
C GLY A 11 -25.59 -23.09 2.81
N PHE A 12 -25.28 -22.31 1.77
CA PHE A 12 -23.90 -21.97 1.39
C PHE A 12 -23.34 -20.82 2.25
N PHE A 13 -23.49 -20.94 3.58
CA PHE A 13 -23.00 -19.95 4.53
C PHE A 13 -21.69 -20.41 5.17
N LEU A 14 -20.68 -19.58 5.09
CA LEU A 14 -19.40 -19.79 5.76
C LEU A 14 -19.21 -18.71 6.83
N GLY A 15 -19.20 -19.12 8.09
CA GLY A 15 -18.93 -18.22 9.21
C GLY A 15 -17.47 -17.86 9.36
N GLY A 16 -17.16 -16.80 10.10
CA GLY A 16 -15.80 -16.39 10.42
C GLY A 16 -15.00 -17.50 11.11
N CYS A 17 -13.75 -17.66 10.70
CA CYS A 17 -12.80 -18.60 11.29
C CYS A 17 -11.64 -17.84 11.95
N LEU A 18 -11.29 -18.22 13.17
CA LEU A 18 -10.13 -17.71 13.89
C LEU A 18 -9.09 -18.83 14.06
N PHE A 19 -7.89 -18.59 13.60
CA PHE A 19 -6.71 -19.42 13.83
C PHE A 19 -5.74 -18.65 14.73
N ASP A 20 -5.42 -19.22 15.88
CA ASP A 20 -4.47 -18.66 16.83
C ASP A 20 -3.14 -19.44 16.77
N GLU A 21 -2.07 -18.84 17.26
CA GLU A 21 -0.73 -19.41 17.26
C GLU A 21 -0.22 -19.82 15.88
N VAL A 22 -0.53 -18.98 14.87
CA VAL A 22 -0.04 -19.20 13.50
C VAL A 22 1.46 -18.87 13.43
N GLU A 23 2.19 -19.72 12.72
CA GLU A 23 3.63 -19.56 12.48
C GLU A 23 3.92 -19.29 11.01
N THR A 24 5.11 -18.73 10.70
CA THR A 24 5.48 -18.27 9.34
C THR A 24 5.68 -19.40 8.33
N ASP A 25 5.87 -20.63 8.77
CA ASP A 25 6.02 -21.82 7.93
C ASP A 25 4.70 -22.47 7.53
N MET A 26 3.59 -22.08 8.17
CA MET A 26 2.24 -22.59 7.87
C MET A 26 1.69 -22.03 6.56
N ASP A 27 0.93 -22.83 5.84
CA ASP A 27 0.30 -22.42 4.56
C ASP A 27 -0.70 -21.27 4.76
N ILE A 28 -1.43 -21.25 5.89
CA ILE A 28 -2.34 -20.17 6.24
C ILE A 28 -1.65 -18.79 6.36
N TYR A 29 -0.34 -18.76 6.65
CA TYR A 29 0.44 -17.52 6.65
C TYR A 29 0.95 -17.18 5.25
N LYS A 30 1.33 -18.18 4.45
CA LYS A 30 1.98 -17.99 3.15
C LYS A 30 1.00 -17.70 2.02
N GLU A 31 -0.19 -18.30 2.09
CA GLU A 31 -1.19 -18.21 1.03
C GLU A 31 -2.24 -17.14 1.36
N GLU A 32 -2.64 -16.40 0.34
CA GLU A 32 -3.74 -15.46 0.46
C GLU A 32 -5.07 -16.22 0.56
N ILE A 33 -5.79 -16.06 1.67
CA ILE A 33 -7.11 -16.67 1.87
C ILE A 33 -8.19 -15.61 1.58
N PHE A 34 -8.87 -15.76 0.45
CA PHE A 34 -9.99 -14.90 0.08
C PHE A 34 -11.28 -15.37 0.76
N GLY A 35 -11.36 -15.21 2.09
CA GLY A 35 -12.48 -15.68 2.89
C GLY A 35 -12.50 -15.09 4.30
N PRO A 36 -13.51 -15.40 5.12
CA PRO A 36 -13.71 -14.85 6.45
C PRO A 36 -12.77 -15.52 7.48
N VAL A 37 -11.46 -15.40 7.26
CA VAL A 37 -10.42 -16.02 8.08
C VAL A 37 -9.58 -14.95 8.75
N LEU A 38 -9.36 -15.07 10.06
CA LEU A 38 -8.42 -14.28 10.83
C LEU A 38 -7.32 -15.21 11.37
N ALA A 39 -6.08 -14.96 10.98
CA ALA A 39 -4.90 -15.60 11.54
C ALA A 39 -4.25 -14.69 12.59
N VAL A 40 -3.95 -15.24 13.76
CA VAL A 40 -3.31 -14.54 14.87
C VAL A 40 -1.94 -15.14 15.12
N MET A 41 -0.92 -14.31 15.06
CA MET A 41 0.45 -14.64 15.43
C MET A 41 0.82 -13.93 16.73
N ARG A 42 1.52 -14.63 17.60
CA ARG A 42 1.98 -14.08 18.88
C ARG A 42 3.47 -13.88 18.83
N VAL A 43 3.92 -12.71 19.18
CA VAL A 43 5.34 -12.34 19.21
C VAL A 43 5.70 -11.77 20.58
N PRO A 44 6.97 -11.93 21.04
CA PRO A 44 7.35 -11.53 22.37
C PRO A 44 7.45 -10.02 22.56
N ASP A 45 7.73 -9.27 21.50
CA ASP A 45 8.03 -7.84 21.57
C ASP A 45 7.74 -7.11 20.27
N TYR A 46 7.87 -5.80 20.32
CA TYR A 46 7.63 -4.89 19.21
C TYR A 46 8.58 -5.12 18.03
N GLU A 47 9.85 -5.34 18.28
CA GLU A 47 10.85 -5.57 17.22
C GLU A 47 10.55 -6.85 16.43
N SER A 48 10.14 -7.89 17.10
CA SER A 48 9.69 -9.14 16.48
C SER A 48 8.44 -8.92 15.63
N ALA A 49 7.48 -8.13 16.12
CA ALA A 49 6.28 -7.77 15.37
C ALA A 49 6.62 -6.97 14.10
N LEU A 50 7.46 -5.95 14.23
CA LEU A 50 7.88 -5.12 13.10
C LEU A 50 8.65 -5.93 12.06
N LYS A 51 9.54 -6.80 12.50
CA LYS A 51 10.28 -7.71 11.62
C LYS A 51 9.34 -8.62 10.84
N LEU A 52 8.36 -9.22 11.49
CA LEU A 52 7.35 -10.08 10.85
C LEU A 52 6.60 -9.33 9.74
N VAL A 53 6.16 -8.10 10.00
CA VAL A 53 5.50 -7.23 9.02
C VAL A 53 6.43 -6.89 7.85
N CYS A 54 7.69 -6.57 8.14
CA CYS A 54 8.67 -6.20 7.12
C CYS A 54 9.13 -7.36 6.26
N ASP A 55 9.23 -8.56 6.81
CA ASP A 55 9.70 -9.77 6.09
C ASP A 55 8.62 -10.38 5.19
N ASN A 56 7.35 -10.07 5.42
CA ASN A 56 6.27 -10.56 4.57
C ASN A 56 6.49 -10.13 3.11
N PRO A 57 6.37 -11.03 2.12
CA PRO A 57 6.58 -10.70 0.70
C PRO A 57 5.51 -9.75 0.14
N TYR A 58 4.38 -9.62 0.79
CA TYR A 58 3.34 -8.66 0.46
C TYR A 58 3.45 -7.41 1.33
N GLY A 59 3.03 -6.27 0.79
CA GLY A 59 3.12 -4.98 1.47
C GLY A 59 1.98 -4.03 1.11
N ASN A 60 0.74 -4.51 1.09
CA ASN A 60 -0.40 -3.68 0.74
C ASN A 60 -0.73 -2.69 1.85
N GLY A 61 -1.13 -3.17 3.02
CA GLY A 61 -1.49 -2.33 4.14
C GLY A 61 -1.19 -3.00 5.47
N THR A 62 -0.91 -2.18 6.48
CA THR A 62 -0.73 -2.59 7.87
C THR A 62 -1.30 -1.55 8.81
N ALA A 63 -1.53 -1.91 10.06
CA ALA A 63 -1.97 -1.00 11.10
C ALA A 63 -1.31 -1.31 12.43
N ILE A 64 -1.02 -0.26 13.20
CA ILE A 64 -0.63 -0.36 14.59
C ILE A 64 -1.72 0.23 15.48
N PHE A 65 -2.05 -0.48 16.56
CA PHE A 65 -2.96 0.02 17.60
C PHE A 65 -2.18 0.22 18.87
N THR A 66 -1.97 1.46 19.24
CA THR A 66 -1.15 1.84 20.40
C THR A 66 -1.58 3.18 20.98
N ARG A 67 -1.27 3.42 22.26
CA ARG A 67 -1.35 4.73 22.91
C ARG A 67 0.01 5.42 22.97
N ASP A 68 1.07 4.73 22.59
CA ASP A 68 2.44 5.24 22.60
C ASP A 68 2.74 5.92 21.25
N GLY A 69 2.98 7.22 21.31
CA GLY A 69 3.28 8.04 20.13
C GLY A 69 4.64 7.72 19.51
N ASP A 70 5.62 7.31 20.32
CA ASP A 70 6.96 6.95 19.83
C ASP A 70 6.90 5.61 19.08
N ALA A 71 6.20 4.61 19.62
CA ALA A 71 5.97 3.34 18.94
C ALA A 71 5.19 3.54 17.62
N ALA A 72 4.18 4.41 17.61
CA ALA A 72 3.42 4.72 16.41
C ALA A 72 4.29 5.38 15.33
N ARG A 73 5.12 6.34 15.71
CA ARG A 73 6.05 7.02 14.79
C ARG A 73 7.08 6.07 14.24
N ASP A 74 7.73 5.30 15.11
CA ASP A 74 8.75 4.32 14.73
C ASP A 74 8.18 3.29 13.75
N PHE A 75 7.00 2.75 14.04
CA PHE A 75 6.31 1.81 13.16
C PHE A 75 6.04 2.38 11.78
N THR A 76 5.53 3.62 11.69
CA THR A 76 5.22 4.25 10.39
C THR A 76 6.46 4.51 9.55
N VAL A 77 7.61 4.76 10.17
CA VAL A 77 8.88 5.02 9.47
C VAL A 77 9.55 3.73 9.03
N ARG A 78 9.54 2.71 9.89
CA ARG A 78 10.31 1.48 9.68
C ARG A 78 9.55 0.39 8.93
N SER A 79 8.21 0.43 8.92
CA SER A 79 7.42 -0.58 8.20
C SER A 79 7.59 -0.42 6.69
N ASN A 80 7.99 -1.51 6.01
CA ASN A 80 8.18 -1.56 4.56
C ASN A 80 6.86 -1.94 3.85
N ILE A 81 5.83 -1.10 4.03
CA ILE A 81 4.44 -1.35 3.59
C ILE A 81 3.89 -0.07 2.95
N GLY A 82 3.08 -0.22 1.91
CA GLY A 82 2.57 0.92 1.12
C GLY A 82 1.56 1.79 1.85
N MET A 83 0.70 1.20 2.68
CA MET A 83 -0.29 1.93 3.47
C MET A 83 -0.16 1.56 4.94
N VAL A 84 -0.05 2.57 5.81
CA VAL A 84 0.11 2.36 7.25
C VAL A 84 -0.95 3.14 8.01
N GLY A 85 -1.72 2.43 8.83
CA GLY A 85 -2.71 3.01 9.75
C GLY A 85 -2.19 3.10 11.18
N VAL A 86 -2.47 4.19 11.86
CA VAL A 86 -2.29 4.32 13.30
C VAL A 86 -3.66 4.40 13.95
N ASN A 87 -4.02 3.39 14.71
CA ASN A 87 -5.34 3.23 15.32
C ASN A 87 -6.51 3.22 14.30
N VAL A 88 -6.20 2.85 13.06
CA VAL A 88 -7.15 2.68 11.96
C VAL A 88 -6.94 1.30 11.36
N PRO A 89 -7.95 0.43 11.33
CA PRO A 89 -7.78 -0.97 10.93
C PRO A 89 -7.51 -1.16 9.43
N ILE A 90 -8.06 -0.28 8.59
CA ILE A 90 -7.93 -0.35 7.13
C ILE A 90 -7.45 1.02 6.64
N PRO A 91 -6.14 1.19 6.35
CA PRO A 91 -5.55 2.50 6.07
C PRO A 91 -5.76 2.96 4.62
N VAL A 92 -6.94 2.78 4.07
CA VAL A 92 -7.28 3.21 2.71
C VAL A 92 -7.85 4.62 2.75
N PRO A 93 -7.18 5.62 2.15
CA PRO A 93 -7.69 6.99 2.09
C PRO A 93 -8.77 7.14 1.00
N VAL A 94 -9.36 8.34 0.91
CA VAL A 94 -10.25 8.68 -0.19
C VAL A 94 -9.51 8.77 -1.52
N ALA A 95 -10.20 8.49 -2.62
CA ALA A 95 -9.61 8.24 -3.95
C ALA A 95 -8.85 9.42 -4.59
N TYR A 96 -8.94 10.64 -4.07
CA TYR A 96 -8.13 11.75 -4.57
C TYR A 96 -6.67 11.74 -4.05
N HIS A 97 -6.36 10.93 -3.04
CA HIS A 97 -4.99 10.67 -2.63
C HIS A 97 -4.40 9.49 -3.42
N SER A 98 -3.13 9.58 -3.77
CA SER A 98 -2.40 8.43 -4.28
C SER A 98 -2.13 7.44 -3.14
N PHE A 99 -2.50 6.19 -3.34
CA PHE A 99 -2.26 5.12 -2.38
C PHE A 99 -2.16 3.76 -3.07
N GLY A 100 -1.49 2.81 -2.44
CA GLY A 100 -1.39 1.44 -2.94
C GLY A 100 -0.34 0.63 -2.19
N GLY A 101 -0.18 -0.60 -2.60
CA GLY A 101 0.75 -1.55 -2.02
C GLY A 101 2.19 -1.36 -2.47
N TRP A 102 3.09 -1.98 -1.74
CA TRP A 102 4.49 -2.17 -2.08
C TRP A 102 4.79 -3.65 -2.28
N LYS A 103 6.02 -3.99 -2.57
CA LYS A 103 6.51 -5.37 -2.75
C LYS A 103 5.64 -6.12 -3.79
N ARG A 104 5.26 -7.36 -3.49
CA ARG A 104 4.43 -8.19 -4.39
C ARG A 104 2.94 -7.78 -4.43
N SER A 105 2.53 -6.81 -3.61
CA SER A 105 1.17 -6.28 -3.63
C SER A 105 0.93 -5.24 -4.73
N MET A 106 1.92 -4.92 -5.54
CA MET A 106 1.82 -3.93 -6.60
C MET A 106 2.62 -4.33 -7.84
N PHE A 107 2.09 -4.01 -9.01
CA PHE A 107 2.79 -4.09 -10.29
C PHE A 107 3.17 -2.69 -10.76
N GLY A 108 4.46 -2.46 -11.01
CA GLY A 108 4.96 -1.16 -11.43
C GLY A 108 5.22 -0.20 -10.26
N THR A 109 5.29 1.10 -10.55
CA THR A 109 5.73 2.15 -9.61
C THR A 109 4.69 3.22 -9.33
N SER A 110 3.57 3.23 -10.05
CA SER A 110 2.52 4.25 -9.94
C SER A 110 1.20 3.65 -9.50
N ASN A 111 0.56 4.28 -8.54
CA ASN A 111 -0.76 3.89 -8.06
C ASN A 111 -1.86 4.35 -9.05
N THR A 112 -3.04 3.76 -8.95
CA THR A 112 -4.17 4.05 -9.85
C THR A 112 -5.06 5.19 -9.37
N HIS A 113 -4.84 5.73 -8.18
CA HIS A 113 -5.64 6.78 -7.56
C HIS A 113 -4.87 8.09 -7.42
N GLY A 114 -5.59 9.20 -7.25
CA GLY A 114 -5.03 10.54 -7.10
C GLY A 114 -4.25 10.98 -8.34
N MET A 115 -3.24 11.80 -8.13
CA MET A 115 -2.39 12.31 -9.24
C MET A 115 -1.57 11.22 -9.92
N ASP A 116 -1.25 10.14 -9.24
CA ASP A 116 -0.56 9.01 -9.87
C ASP A 116 -1.44 8.34 -10.92
N GLY A 117 -2.76 8.27 -10.69
CA GLY A 117 -3.69 7.78 -11.70
C GLY A 117 -3.68 8.62 -12.98
N VAL A 118 -3.60 9.95 -12.84
CA VAL A 118 -3.47 10.84 -14.01
C VAL A 118 -2.17 10.56 -14.76
N ARG A 119 -1.05 10.44 -14.04
CA ARG A 119 0.27 10.14 -14.61
C ARG A 119 0.32 8.77 -15.27
N PHE A 120 -0.35 7.79 -14.68
CA PHE A 120 -0.40 6.43 -15.20
C PHE A 120 -1.07 6.35 -16.59
N TYR A 121 -2.16 7.08 -16.79
CA TYR A 121 -2.93 7.06 -18.04
C TYR A 121 -2.51 8.13 -19.06
N THR A 122 -1.51 8.96 -18.75
CA THR A 122 -1.05 10.06 -19.63
C THR A 122 0.44 9.96 -19.91
N ARG A 123 0.89 10.72 -20.90
CA ARG A 123 2.32 10.89 -21.19
C ARG A 123 2.66 12.36 -21.16
N ILE A 124 3.79 12.68 -20.56
CA ILE A 124 4.32 14.03 -20.57
C ILE A 124 4.94 14.30 -21.96
N LYS A 125 4.51 15.39 -22.58
CA LYS A 125 5.14 15.93 -23.79
C LYS A 125 5.76 17.26 -23.47
N THR A 126 7.07 17.37 -23.66
CA THR A 126 7.80 18.64 -23.55
C THR A 126 7.93 19.26 -24.93
N VAL A 127 7.54 20.52 -25.07
CA VAL A 127 7.67 21.28 -26.30
C VAL A 127 8.47 22.53 -25.98
N THR A 128 9.61 22.66 -26.66
CA THR A 128 10.41 23.89 -26.64
C THR A 128 10.26 24.56 -27.99
N ALA A 129 9.77 25.79 -27.98
CA ALA A 129 9.56 26.55 -29.22
C ALA A 129 10.23 27.91 -29.13
N ARG A 130 10.78 28.34 -30.25
CA ARG A 130 11.30 29.69 -30.41
C ARG A 130 10.70 30.28 -31.66
N TRP A 131 10.18 31.49 -31.57
CA TRP A 131 9.66 32.24 -32.69
C TRP A 131 10.64 33.34 -33.05
N PRO A 132 11.40 33.21 -34.15
CA PRO A 132 12.31 34.29 -34.58
C PRO A 132 11.53 35.54 -34.96
N SER A 133 12.00 36.67 -34.51
CA SER A 133 11.38 37.97 -34.81
C SER A 133 11.85 38.53 -36.17
N GLY A 134 11.40 37.90 -37.26
CA GLY A 134 11.62 38.42 -38.59
C GLY A 134 12.21 37.41 -39.58
N ILE A 135 11.91 37.66 -40.89
CA ILE A 135 12.25 36.75 -42.00
C ILE A 135 13.74 36.69 -42.30
N ARG A 136 14.54 37.63 -41.76
CA ARG A 136 15.98 37.81 -42.14
C ARG A 136 16.97 37.49 -41.03
N GLN A 137 16.54 37.11 -39.82
CA GLN A 137 17.49 36.72 -38.78
C GLN A 137 17.71 35.21 -38.83
N GLY A 138 18.96 34.80 -38.99
CA GLY A 138 19.37 33.41 -38.93
C GLY A 138 19.05 32.76 -37.57
N ALA A 139 19.09 31.45 -37.52
CA ALA A 139 18.87 30.70 -36.29
C ALA A 139 19.83 31.15 -35.19
N ASP A 140 19.30 31.65 -34.10
CA ASP A 140 20.04 31.96 -32.88
C ASP A 140 19.78 30.87 -31.85
N PHE A 141 20.81 30.10 -31.53
CA PHE A 141 20.75 28.97 -30.60
C PHE A 141 21.08 29.34 -29.14
N SER A 142 21.03 30.63 -28.80
CA SER A 142 21.25 31.03 -27.43
C SER A 142 20.07 30.63 -26.52
N ILE A 143 20.37 29.97 -25.42
CA ILE A 143 19.37 29.63 -24.38
C ILE A 143 19.14 30.91 -23.56
N PRO A 144 17.90 31.44 -23.46
CA PRO A 144 17.62 32.57 -22.60
C PRO A 144 17.90 32.21 -21.14
N THR A 145 18.83 32.92 -20.51
CA THR A 145 19.06 32.84 -19.07
C THR A 145 18.14 33.82 -18.36
N LEU A 146 17.42 33.32 -17.35
CA LEU A 146 16.67 34.21 -16.44
C LEU A 146 17.68 35.10 -15.70
N LYS A 147 17.50 36.42 -15.82
CA LYS A 147 18.21 37.40 -15.00
C LYS A 147 17.45 37.62 -13.70
#